data_7470cebd9a192d2099d08cfc3d55cc1c
#
_entry.id   7470cebd9a192d2099d08cfc3d55cc1c
#
_cell.length_a   1.000
_cell.length_b   1.000
_cell.length_c   1.000
_cell.angle_alpha   90.00
_cell.angle_beta   90.00
_cell.angle_gamma   90.00
#
_symmetry.space_group_name_H-M   'P 1'
#
loop_
_entity.id
_entity.type
_entity.pdbx_description
1 polymer ?
#
loop_
_entity_poly.entity_id
_entity_poly.type
_entity_poly.pdbx_seq_one_letter_code
_entity_poly.pdbx_strand_id
1 'polypeptide(L)'
;GLTMAVGVQAAGTVHIYNWSDYIGETTLVDFEKETGIKPVYDVFDSNETLEGKLLAGRTGYDVVVPSNHFLGKQIKAGAFQKIDKSLLGNYANLDPALLKRLEKNDPGNQYAVPYLWGTNGIGYNVDKVKEVLGVDKIDSWAVLFEQQNMKKLASCGVSFMDSADEMLPAVGNYMGLDPNSTNPADYKKAEEKLLKVRPYVTYFHSSKYISDLANGNICVAAGFSGDVFQAKARAAEAGKGVNIAYAIPKEGGNLWFDVLAIPKDSTNVKEAHAFINYLLQPEVIAQVSDYVGYANPNPGADTLMEQSIRTDEAVYPPQAVLNRTFVNFELPPKVQRLMTRSWTKVKTGK
;
A
#
# COMPACT_ATOMS: atom_id res chain seq x y z
N GLY A 1 -54.42 21.82 12.06
CA GLY A 1 -53.02 21.58 12.30
C GLY A 1 -52.40 20.93 11.08
N LEU A 2 -51.62 21.69 10.28
CA LEU A 2 -50.78 21.11 9.21
C LEU A 2 -49.54 20.50 9.89
N THR A 3 -49.44 19.21 9.93
CA THR A 3 -48.22 18.49 10.20
C THR A 3 -47.35 18.57 8.94
N MET A 4 -46.31 19.44 8.97
CA MET A 4 -45.23 19.39 8.00
C MET A 4 -44.48 18.08 8.26
N ALA A 5 -44.62 17.11 7.37
CA ALA A 5 -43.71 15.98 7.29
C ALA A 5 -42.34 16.55 6.83
N VAL A 6 -41.39 16.66 7.75
CA VAL A 6 -40.00 16.86 7.40
C VAL A 6 -39.59 15.57 6.70
N GLY A 7 -39.58 15.62 5.37
CA GLY A 7 -39.05 14.52 4.57
C GLY A 7 -37.57 14.31 4.98
N VAL A 8 -37.28 13.21 5.64
CA VAL A 8 -35.91 12.73 5.84
C VAL A 8 -35.42 12.45 4.41
N GLN A 9 -34.61 13.38 3.89
CA GLN A 9 -33.94 13.19 2.62
C GLN A 9 -33.03 11.94 2.81
N ALA A 10 -33.31 10.89 2.04
CA ALA A 10 -32.50 9.68 2.10
C ALA A 10 -31.03 10.07 1.86
N ALA A 11 -30.14 9.72 2.78
CA ALA A 11 -28.72 9.95 2.62
C ALA A 11 -28.22 9.16 1.40
N GLY A 12 -27.24 9.73 0.69
CA GLY A 12 -26.71 9.16 -0.55
C GLY A 12 -25.87 7.90 -0.34
N THR A 13 -25.21 7.51 -1.41
CA THR A 13 -24.28 6.37 -1.45
C THR A 13 -22.90 6.88 -1.85
N VAL A 14 -21.83 6.27 -1.34
CA VAL A 14 -20.46 6.51 -1.77
C VAL A 14 -19.82 5.20 -2.20
N HIS A 15 -19.26 5.19 -3.40
CA HIS A 15 -18.57 4.03 -3.98
C HIS A 15 -17.06 4.21 -3.80
N ILE A 16 -16.44 3.32 -3.04
CA ILE A 16 -15.05 3.40 -2.63
C ILE A 16 -14.26 2.27 -3.28
N TYR A 17 -13.12 2.59 -3.88
CA TYR A 17 -12.18 1.62 -4.42
C TYR A 17 -10.84 1.77 -3.72
N ASN A 18 -10.55 0.86 -2.80
CA ASN A 18 -9.38 0.90 -1.93
C ASN A 18 -8.53 -0.36 -2.10
N TRP A 19 -7.33 -0.33 -1.57
CA TRP A 19 -6.48 -1.52 -1.49
C TRP A 19 -7.13 -2.58 -0.61
N SER A 20 -6.87 -3.85 -0.92
CA SER A 20 -7.30 -4.94 -0.05
C SER A 20 -6.59 -4.86 1.31
N ASP A 21 -7.30 -5.23 2.38
CA ASP A 21 -6.79 -5.25 3.75
C ASP A 21 -6.28 -3.89 4.24
N TYR A 22 -7.01 -2.81 3.93
CA TYR A 22 -6.53 -1.43 4.06
C TYR A 22 -7.58 -0.48 4.66
N ILE A 23 -8.45 -0.99 5.51
CA ILE A 23 -9.44 -0.20 6.25
C ILE A 23 -9.71 -0.87 7.60
N GLY A 24 -10.22 -0.12 8.58
CA GLY A 24 -10.55 -0.66 9.90
C GLY A 24 -11.70 -1.65 9.88
N GLU A 25 -11.76 -2.50 10.88
CA GLU A 25 -12.77 -3.56 10.96
C GLU A 25 -14.21 -3.01 10.92
N THR A 26 -14.46 -1.90 11.59
CA THR A 26 -15.79 -1.29 11.72
C THR A 26 -15.93 0.06 11.03
N THR A 27 -14.90 0.54 10.33
CA THR A 27 -14.85 1.90 9.77
C THR A 27 -16.05 2.20 8.87
N LEU A 28 -16.42 1.28 7.97
CA LEU A 28 -17.54 1.48 7.05
C LEU A 28 -18.88 1.48 7.74
N VAL A 29 -19.08 0.59 8.71
CA VAL A 29 -20.33 0.50 9.50
C VAL A 29 -20.50 1.75 10.34
N ASP A 30 -19.42 2.21 10.99
CA ASP A 30 -19.45 3.40 11.84
C ASP A 30 -19.66 4.67 11.01
N PHE A 31 -19.08 4.75 9.82
CA PHE A 31 -19.32 5.84 8.86
C PHE A 31 -20.81 5.94 8.48
N GLU A 32 -21.44 4.82 8.14
CA GLU A 32 -22.85 4.79 7.80
C GLU A 32 -23.72 5.21 8.98
N LYS A 33 -23.40 4.75 10.19
CA LYS A 33 -24.11 5.15 11.42
C LYS A 33 -24.00 6.64 11.69
N GLU A 34 -22.81 7.23 11.51
CA GLU A 34 -22.59 8.65 11.79
C GLU A 34 -23.23 9.55 10.73
N THR A 35 -23.14 9.18 9.47
CA THR A 35 -23.52 10.04 8.35
C THR A 35 -24.84 9.68 7.68
N GLY A 36 -25.30 8.44 7.83
CA GLY A 36 -26.43 7.90 7.09
C GLY A 36 -26.10 7.58 5.62
N ILE A 37 -24.88 7.83 5.17
CA ILE A 37 -24.42 7.54 3.81
C ILE A 37 -24.02 6.06 3.71
N LYS A 38 -24.56 5.37 2.70
CA LYS A 38 -24.25 3.96 2.48
C LYS A 38 -22.93 3.81 1.74
N PRO A 39 -21.89 3.18 2.33
CA PRO A 39 -20.67 2.86 1.60
C PRO A 39 -20.84 1.59 0.76
N VAL A 40 -20.40 1.64 -0.49
CA VAL A 40 -20.22 0.47 -1.37
C VAL A 40 -18.72 0.34 -1.60
N TYR A 41 -18.15 -0.82 -1.31
CA TYR A 41 -16.70 -0.96 -1.14
C TYR A 41 -16.16 -2.11 -1.98
N ASP A 42 -15.20 -1.78 -2.86
CA ASP A 42 -14.47 -2.72 -3.68
C ASP A 42 -12.97 -2.57 -3.42
N VAL A 43 -12.20 -3.60 -3.72
CA VAL A 43 -10.77 -3.64 -3.45
C VAL A 43 -9.94 -3.97 -4.68
N PHE A 44 -8.68 -3.53 -4.64
CA PHE A 44 -7.61 -3.88 -5.58
C PHE A 44 -6.30 -4.11 -4.80
N ASP A 45 -5.27 -4.61 -5.45
CA ASP A 45 -3.98 -4.88 -4.78
C ASP A 45 -2.74 -4.40 -5.55
N SER A 46 -2.94 -3.61 -6.61
CA SER A 46 -1.83 -2.98 -7.33
C SER A 46 -2.22 -1.63 -7.93
N ASN A 47 -1.25 -0.70 -7.98
CA ASN A 47 -1.43 0.59 -8.66
C ASN A 47 -1.78 0.42 -10.13
N GLU A 48 -1.20 -0.59 -10.79
CA GLU A 48 -1.44 -0.88 -12.21
C GLU A 48 -2.91 -1.22 -12.47
N THR A 49 -3.54 -1.99 -11.58
CA THR A 49 -4.96 -2.32 -11.66
C THR A 49 -5.84 -1.06 -11.51
N LEU A 50 -5.56 -0.22 -10.52
CA LEU A 50 -6.28 1.04 -10.33
C LEU A 50 -6.09 1.96 -11.54
N GLU A 51 -4.86 2.12 -12.01
CA GLU A 51 -4.57 2.99 -13.17
C GLU A 51 -5.31 2.55 -14.42
N GLY A 52 -5.35 1.24 -14.68
CA GLY A 52 -6.12 0.70 -15.80
C GLY A 52 -7.58 1.12 -15.77
N LYS A 53 -8.22 1.07 -14.61
CA LYS A 53 -9.60 1.54 -14.44
C LYS A 53 -9.75 3.04 -14.62
N LEU A 54 -8.84 3.83 -14.05
CA LEU A 54 -8.90 5.30 -14.15
C LEU A 54 -8.72 5.78 -15.59
N LEU A 55 -7.78 5.18 -16.32
CA LEU A 55 -7.51 5.56 -17.71
C LEU A 55 -8.63 5.12 -18.67
N ALA A 56 -9.31 4.02 -18.37
CA ALA A 56 -10.50 3.59 -19.12
C ALA A 56 -11.68 4.53 -18.92
N GLY A 57 -11.73 5.26 -17.80
CA GLY A 57 -12.81 6.17 -17.43
C GLY A 57 -14.09 5.46 -17.01
N ARG A 58 -15.08 6.22 -16.57
CA ARG A 58 -16.39 5.73 -16.12
C ARG A 58 -16.27 4.61 -15.09
N THR A 59 -15.45 4.85 -14.06
CA THR A 59 -15.14 3.84 -13.05
C THR A 59 -16.36 3.46 -12.20
N GLY A 60 -17.30 4.38 -12.01
CA GLY A 60 -18.38 4.23 -11.05
C GLY A 60 -17.97 4.47 -9.60
N TYR A 61 -16.71 4.81 -9.35
CA TYR A 61 -16.21 5.09 -8.02
C TYR A 61 -16.20 6.58 -7.69
N ASP A 62 -16.38 6.88 -6.40
CA ASP A 62 -16.40 8.24 -5.86
C ASP A 62 -15.11 8.57 -5.10
N VAL A 63 -14.48 7.57 -4.48
CA VAL A 63 -13.19 7.69 -3.80
C VAL A 63 -12.29 6.55 -4.24
N VAL A 64 -11.07 6.88 -4.65
CA VAL A 64 -10.03 5.91 -5.01
C VAL A 64 -8.73 6.23 -4.27
N VAL A 65 -7.82 5.26 -4.18
CA VAL A 65 -6.65 5.35 -3.30
C VAL A 65 -5.35 5.04 -4.08
N PRO A 66 -4.88 5.96 -4.94
CA PRO A 66 -3.60 5.78 -5.62
C PRO A 66 -2.42 6.07 -4.69
N SER A 67 -1.25 5.55 -5.06
CA SER A 67 0.01 5.91 -4.41
C SER A 67 0.60 7.20 -5.00
N ASN A 68 1.46 7.85 -4.22
CA ASN A 68 2.05 9.14 -4.56
C ASN A 68 2.67 9.22 -5.96
N HIS A 69 3.41 8.18 -6.37
CA HIS A 69 4.14 8.19 -7.65
C HIS A 69 3.25 7.94 -8.89
N PHE A 70 2.01 7.48 -8.71
CA PHE A 70 1.01 7.41 -9.77
C PHE A 70 0.14 8.67 -9.85
N LEU A 71 -0.01 9.37 -8.74
CA LEU A 71 -0.91 10.52 -8.62
C LEU A 71 -0.64 11.61 -9.65
N GLY A 72 0.61 12.02 -9.81
CA GLY A 72 0.97 13.14 -10.69
C GLY A 72 0.55 12.94 -12.13
N LYS A 73 0.85 11.78 -12.71
CA LYS A 73 0.45 11.46 -14.10
C LYS A 73 -1.06 11.27 -14.25
N GLN A 74 -1.72 10.74 -13.25
CA GLN A 74 -3.17 10.59 -13.24
C GLN A 74 -3.88 11.94 -13.19
N ILE A 75 -3.35 12.91 -12.44
CA ILE A 75 -3.82 14.30 -12.45
C ILE A 75 -3.65 14.91 -13.84
N LYS A 76 -2.49 14.77 -14.45
CA LYS A 76 -2.20 15.29 -15.80
C LYS A 76 -3.10 14.64 -16.86
N ALA A 77 -3.45 13.39 -16.70
CA ALA A 77 -4.38 12.68 -17.58
C ALA A 77 -5.85 13.07 -17.37
N GLY A 78 -6.14 13.93 -16.39
CA GLY A 78 -7.50 14.38 -16.10
C GLY A 78 -8.35 13.33 -15.37
N ALA A 79 -7.74 12.40 -14.64
CA ALA A 79 -8.44 11.32 -13.97
C ALA A 79 -9.25 11.77 -12.76
N PHE A 80 -8.91 12.91 -12.17
CA PHE A 80 -9.48 13.39 -10.91
C PHE A 80 -10.11 14.76 -11.03
N GLN A 81 -11.09 15.03 -10.18
CA GLN A 81 -11.57 16.36 -9.90
C GLN A 81 -10.88 16.95 -8.66
N LYS A 82 -10.86 18.26 -8.56
CA LYS A 82 -10.26 18.94 -7.40
C LYS A 82 -11.06 18.66 -6.13
N ILE A 83 -10.34 18.51 -5.03
CA ILE A 83 -10.91 18.43 -3.69
C ILE A 83 -11.44 19.82 -3.30
N ASP A 84 -12.66 19.85 -2.79
CA ASP A 84 -13.22 21.05 -2.17
C ASP A 84 -12.91 21.01 -0.66
N LYS A 85 -11.83 21.71 -0.28
CA LYS A 85 -11.38 21.74 1.11
C LYS A 85 -12.40 22.40 2.08
N SER A 86 -13.33 23.19 1.55
CA SER A 86 -14.41 23.77 2.38
C SER A 86 -15.36 22.71 2.92
N LEU A 87 -15.41 21.52 2.27
CA LEU A 87 -16.19 20.38 2.73
C LEU A 87 -15.42 19.47 3.68
N LEU A 88 -14.15 19.76 3.94
CA LEU A 88 -13.26 18.95 4.79
C LEU A 88 -12.94 19.71 6.09
N GLY A 89 -13.90 19.74 7.02
CA GLY A 89 -13.70 20.40 8.33
C GLY A 89 -12.52 19.84 9.14
N ASN A 90 -12.12 18.61 8.87
CA ASN A 90 -11.02 17.93 9.56
C ASN A 90 -9.67 18.01 8.81
N TYR A 91 -9.58 18.75 7.70
CA TYR A 91 -8.36 18.86 6.91
C TYR A 91 -7.16 19.39 7.72
N ALA A 92 -7.39 20.28 8.67
CA ALA A 92 -6.34 20.85 9.53
C ALA A 92 -5.69 19.80 10.47
N ASN A 93 -6.28 18.63 10.60
CA ASN A 93 -5.70 17.53 11.40
C ASN A 93 -4.51 16.85 10.70
N LEU A 94 -4.31 17.10 9.41
CA LEU A 94 -3.23 16.49 8.63
C LEU A 94 -1.87 17.11 8.98
N ASP A 95 -0.84 16.26 8.96
CA ASP A 95 0.55 16.66 9.18
C ASP A 95 1.01 17.61 8.04
N PRO A 96 1.38 18.86 8.36
CA PRO A 96 1.84 19.82 7.35
C PRO A 96 3.09 19.37 6.60
N ALA A 97 3.99 18.63 7.26
CA ALA A 97 5.22 18.13 6.63
C ALA A 97 4.91 17.10 5.54
N LEU A 98 3.94 16.24 5.78
CA LEU A 98 3.49 15.27 4.78
C LEU A 98 2.77 15.94 3.62
N LEU A 99 1.90 16.91 3.89
CA LEU A 99 1.25 17.70 2.84
C LEU A 99 2.28 18.38 1.93
N LYS A 100 3.30 18.98 2.52
CA LYS A 100 4.40 19.60 1.76
C LYS A 100 5.14 18.58 0.90
N ARG A 101 5.41 17.41 1.43
CA ARG A 101 6.06 16.32 0.68
C ARG A 101 5.24 15.91 -0.55
N LEU A 102 3.93 15.77 -0.40
CA LEU A 102 3.03 15.38 -1.48
C LEU A 102 2.82 16.45 -2.56
N GLU A 103 3.21 17.70 -2.31
CA GLU A 103 3.17 18.75 -3.35
C GLU A 103 4.02 18.43 -4.57
N LYS A 104 5.00 17.56 -4.46
CA LYS A 104 5.79 17.06 -5.62
C LYS A 104 4.91 16.31 -6.63
N ASN A 105 3.87 15.67 -6.16
CA ASN A 105 2.94 14.87 -6.97
C ASN A 105 1.62 15.60 -7.24
N ASP A 106 1.27 16.54 -6.38
CA ASP A 106 0.03 17.31 -6.40
C ASP A 106 0.31 18.74 -5.93
N PRO A 107 0.80 19.63 -6.84
CA PRO A 107 1.09 21.01 -6.46
C PRO A 107 -0.09 21.72 -5.80
N GLY A 108 0.15 22.29 -4.62
CA GLY A 108 -0.88 22.95 -3.83
C GLY A 108 -1.87 22.03 -3.15
N ASN A 109 -1.64 20.71 -3.14
CA ASN A 109 -2.54 19.71 -2.52
C ASN A 109 -3.99 19.87 -3.00
N GLN A 110 -4.20 19.96 -4.31
CA GLN A 110 -5.50 20.30 -4.90
C GLN A 110 -6.38 19.09 -5.19
N TYR A 111 -5.79 17.91 -5.42
CA TYR A 111 -6.50 16.73 -5.94
C TYR A 111 -6.57 15.57 -4.96
N ALA A 112 -5.72 15.55 -3.95
CA ALA A 112 -5.58 14.39 -3.08
C ALA A 112 -5.39 14.76 -1.62
N VAL A 113 -5.79 13.81 -0.77
CA VAL A 113 -5.68 13.90 0.69
C VAL A 113 -4.90 12.69 1.19
N PRO A 114 -3.85 12.87 2.02
CA PRO A 114 -3.11 11.74 2.58
C PRO A 114 -4.01 10.77 3.35
N TYR A 115 -3.79 9.47 3.16
CA TYR A 115 -4.53 8.42 3.86
C TYR A 115 -3.64 7.65 4.83
N LEU A 116 -2.80 6.76 4.33
CA LEU A 116 -1.85 5.97 5.11
C LEU A 116 -0.51 5.92 4.38
N TRP A 117 0.55 5.55 5.07
CA TRP A 117 1.86 5.36 4.48
C TRP A 117 2.56 4.13 5.07
N GLY A 118 3.54 3.63 4.36
CA GLY A 118 4.26 2.44 4.77
C GLY A 118 5.49 2.18 3.92
N THR A 119 6.04 0.98 4.08
CA THR A 119 7.25 0.53 3.39
C THR A 119 7.04 -0.82 2.74
N ASN A 120 7.88 -1.13 1.75
CA ASN A 120 8.03 -2.47 1.23
C ASN A 120 9.23 -3.14 1.90
N GLY A 121 9.11 -4.41 2.13
CA GLY A 121 10.16 -5.21 2.72
C GLY A 121 9.88 -6.70 2.63
N ILE A 122 10.36 -7.43 3.61
CA ILE A 122 10.29 -8.88 3.64
C ILE A 122 9.54 -9.34 4.88
N GLY A 123 8.42 -10.05 4.65
CA GLY A 123 7.72 -10.79 5.69
C GLY A 123 8.21 -12.24 5.72
N TYR A 124 8.44 -12.79 6.91
CA TYR A 124 8.96 -14.14 6.98
C TYR A 124 8.56 -14.88 8.25
N ASN A 125 8.51 -16.19 8.12
CA ASN A 125 8.33 -17.13 9.24
C ASN A 125 9.71 -17.35 9.90
N VAL A 126 9.88 -16.82 11.09
CA VAL A 126 11.16 -16.79 11.81
C VAL A 126 11.74 -18.19 11.99
N ASP A 127 10.93 -19.13 12.44
CA ASP A 127 11.38 -20.50 12.73
C ASP A 127 11.73 -21.27 11.46
N LYS A 128 10.94 -21.14 10.40
CA LYS A 128 11.18 -21.79 9.10
C LYS A 128 12.44 -21.25 8.44
N VAL A 129 12.65 -19.95 8.47
CA VAL A 129 13.85 -19.33 7.91
C VAL A 129 15.10 -19.78 8.66
N LYS A 130 15.03 -19.87 9.98
CA LYS A 130 16.13 -20.41 10.79
C LYS A 130 16.44 -21.86 10.43
N GLU A 131 15.42 -22.69 10.27
CA GLU A 131 15.55 -24.08 9.88
C GLU A 131 16.22 -24.25 8.51
N VAL A 132 15.78 -23.43 7.53
CA VAL A 132 16.19 -23.57 6.13
C VAL A 132 17.47 -22.82 5.80
N LEU A 133 17.66 -21.60 6.30
CA LEU A 133 18.81 -20.74 6.03
C LEU A 133 19.83 -20.68 7.16
N GLY A 134 19.48 -21.11 8.36
CA GLY A 134 20.37 -21.03 9.52
C GLY A 134 20.57 -19.63 10.07
N VAL A 135 19.67 -18.69 9.77
CA VAL A 135 19.75 -17.30 10.26
C VAL A 135 18.60 -16.98 11.20
N ASP A 136 18.86 -16.16 12.21
CA ASP A 136 17.82 -15.75 13.18
C ASP A 136 16.98 -14.59 12.67
N LYS A 137 17.54 -13.75 11.78
CA LYS A 137 16.88 -12.57 11.22
C LYS A 137 17.24 -12.41 9.74
N ILE A 138 16.27 -11.92 8.97
CA ILE A 138 16.49 -11.44 7.61
C ILE A 138 16.77 -9.95 7.69
N ASP A 139 17.85 -9.49 7.02
CA ASP A 139 18.25 -8.09 6.97
C ASP A 139 18.57 -7.58 5.56
N SER A 140 18.44 -8.44 4.55
CA SER A 140 18.87 -8.12 3.18
C SER A 140 17.92 -8.70 2.14
N TRP A 141 17.72 -7.98 1.03
CA TRP A 141 17.09 -8.49 -0.17
C TRP A 141 17.77 -9.71 -0.78
N ALA A 142 19.03 -9.96 -0.42
CA ALA A 142 19.78 -11.14 -0.89
C ALA A 142 19.03 -12.44 -0.65
N VAL A 143 18.20 -12.51 0.37
CA VAL A 143 17.38 -13.69 0.67
C VAL A 143 16.43 -14.03 -0.47
N LEU A 144 15.93 -13.03 -1.20
CA LEU A 144 15.00 -13.20 -2.33
C LEU A 144 15.67 -13.10 -3.70
N PHE A 145 16.80 -12.39 -3.81
CA PHE A 145 17.41 -12.09 -5.10
C PHE A 145 18.68 -12.88 -5.41
N GLU A 146 19.16 -13.67 -4.45
CA GLU A 146 20.28 -14.58 -4.67
C GLU A 146 19.79 -16.03 -4.82
N GLN A 147 20.20 -16.67 -5.90
CA GLN A 147 19.77 -18.01 -6.27
C GLN A 147 20.06 -19.05 -5.20
N GLN A 148 21.21 -18.96 -4.55
CA GLN A 148 21.62 -19.89 -3.48
C GLN A 148 20.63 -19.90 -2.30
N ASN A 149 20.08 -18.73 -1.94
CA ASN A 149 19.11 -18.61 -0.87
C ASN A 149 17.73 -19.11 -1.33
N MET A 150 17.31 -18.72 -2.51
CA MET A 150 16.00 -19.08 -3.05
C MET A 150 15.87 -20.59 -3.30
N LYS A 151 16.93 -21.28 -3.72
CA LYS A 151 16.93 -22.74 -3.83
C LYS A 151 16.54 -23.41 -2.52
N LYS A 152 17.06 -22.92 -1.39
CA LYS A 152 16.73 -23.45 -0.06
C LYS A 152 15.31 -23.09 0.36
N LEU A 153 14.90 -21.86 0.13
CA LEU A 153 13.58 -21.35 0.51
C LEU A 153 12.44 -21.97 -0.32
N ALA A 154 12.71 -22.49 -1.51
CA ALA A 154 11.71 -23.13 -2.35
C ALA A 154 10.99 -24.27 -1.63
N SER A 155 11.66 -24.96 -0.69
CA SER A 155 11.06 -26.04 0.11
C SER A 155 9.95 -25.60 1.05
N CYS A 156 9.99 -24.32 1.50
CA CYS A 156 8.97 -23.81 2.42
C CYS A 156 8.04 -22.74 1.80
N GLY A 157 8.34 -22.30 0.58
CA GLY A 157 7.49 -21.40 -0.21
C GLY A 157 7.87 -19.93 -0.12
N VAL A 158 7.89 -19.28 -1.30
CA VAL A 158 8.25 -17.86 -1.45
C VAL A 158 7.24 -17.17 -2.36
N SER A 159 6.77 -16.02 -1.95
CA SER A 159 5.89 -15.15 -2.74
C SER A 159 6.58 -13.85 -3.12
N PHE A 160 6.45 -13.45 -4.38
CA PHE A 160 6.77 -12.10 -4.85
C PHE A 160 5.47 -11.34 -5.13
N MET A 161 5.49 -10.01 -4.97
CA MET A 161 4.36 -9.18 -5.38
C MET A 161 4.17 -9.23 -6.89
N ASP A 162 2.94 -9.25 -7.36
CA ASP A 162 2.62 -9.18 -8.78
C ASP A 162 2.50 -7.72 -9.23
N SER A 163 3.62 -7.04 -9.21
CA SER A 163 3.73 -5.64 -9.60
C SER A 163 5.14 -5.33 -10.08
N ALA A 164 5.27 -4.90 -11.34
CA ALA A 164 6.50 -4.40 -11.91
C ALA A 164 7.03 -3.22 -11.09
N ASP A 165 6.11 -2.35 -10.70
CA ASP A 165 6.36 -1.11 -9.99
C ASP A 165 6.93 -1.32 -8.57
N GLU A 166 6.59 -2.44 -7.94
CA GLU A 166 7.11 -2.78 -6.62
C GLU A 166 8.40 -3.60 -6.69
N MET A 167 8.47 -4.56 -7.60
CA MET A 167 9.57 -5.54 -7.64
C MET A 167 10.80 -5.05 -8.40
N LEU A 168 10.64 -4.37 -9.55
CA LEU A 168 11.80 -3.92 -10.33
C LEU A 168 12.63 -2.85 -9.62
N PRO A 169 12.04 -1.82 -8.98
CA PRO A 169 12.82 -0.88 -8.17
C PRO A 169 13.55 -1.53 -7.00
N ALA A 170 12.94 -2.51 -6.34
CA ALA A 170 13.58 -3.23 -5.23
C ALA A 170 14.83 -3.98 -5.70
N VAL A 171 14.75 -4.70 -6.81
CA VAL A 171 15.89 -5.39 -7.41
C VAL A 171 16.96 -4.40 -7.89
N GLY A 172 16.57 -3.32 -8.55
CA GLY A 172 17.49 -2.28 -8.99
C GLY A 172 18.25 -1.69 -7.81
N ASN A 173 17.56 -1.31 -6.76
CA ASN A 173 18.17 -0.79 -5.55
C ASN A 173 19.14 -1.80 -4.89
N TYR A 174 18.73 -3.07 -4.82
CA TYR A 174 19.60 -4.14 -4.31
C TYR A 174 20.89 -4.28 -5.11
N MET A 175 20.82 -4.10 -6.43
CA MET A 175 21.98 -4.19 -7.33
C MET A 175 22.84 -2.91 -7.35
N GLY A 176 22.50 -1.89 -6.56
CA GLY A 176 23.20 -0.61 -6.57
C GLY A 176 22.82 0.29 -7.74
N LEU A 177 21.74 0.00 -8.45
CA LEU A 177 21.20 0.82 -9.51
C LEU A 177 20.22 1.84 -8.94
N ASP A 178 19.93 2.89 -9.70
CA ASP A 178 18.87 3.84 -9.34
C ASP A 178 17.50 3.13 -9.38
N PRO A 179 16.74 3.08 -8.27
CA PRO A 179 15.40 2.49 -8.29
C PRO A 179 14.43 3.21 -9.22
N ASN A 180 14.69 4.47 -9.55
CA ASN A 180 13.93 5.29 -10.48
C ASN A 180 14.65 5.47 -11.84
N SER A 181 15.41 4.47 -12.26
CA SER A 181 16.19 4.54 -13.50
C SER A 181 15.31 4.74 -14.72
N THR A 182 15.80 5.56 -15.65
CA THR A 182 15.23 5.71 -16.99
C THR A 182 16.06 4.99 -18.07
N ASN A 183 17.13 4.31 -17.65
CA ASN A 183 18.03 3.60 -18.54
C ASN A 183 17.52 2.16 -18.80
N PRO A 184 17.21 1.81 -20.07
CA PRO A 184 16.75 0.45 -20.41
C PRO A 184 17.72 -0.66 -19.99
N ALA A 185 19.03 -0.39 -19.98
CA ALA A 185 20.04 -1.36 -19.58
C ALA A 185 19.89 -1.79 -18.10
N ASP A 186 19.45 -0.89 -17.23
CA ASP A 186 19.23 -1.19 -15.81
C ASP A 186 18.08 -2.16 -15.63
N TYR A 187 17.00 -1.99 -16.38
CA TYR A 187 15.85 -2.91 -16.35
C TYR A 187 16.17 -4.29 -16.93
N LYS A 188 17.05 -4.33 -17.93
CA LYS A 188 17.55 -5.61 -18.44
C LYS A 188 18.35 -6.35 -17.38
N LYS A 189 19.23 -5.66 -16.65
CA LYS A 189 19.98 -6.25 -15.52
C LYS A 189 19.06 -6.77 -14.43
N ALA A 190 18.05 -5.98 -14.05
CA ALA A 190 17.06 -6.36 -13.06
C ALA A 190 16.26 -7.60 -13.52
N GLU A 191 15.82 -7.62 -14.77
CA GLU A 191 15.12 -8.75 -15.38
C GLU A 191 15.97 -10.03 -15.34
N GLU A 192 17.22 -9.96 -15.75
CA GLU A 192 18.16 -11.10 -15.74
C GLU A 192 18.37 -11.62 -14.31
N LYS A 193 18.48 -10.72 -13.33
CA LYS A 193 18.62 -11.09 -11.92
C LYS A 193 17.39 -11.84 -11.41
N LEU A 194 16.20 -11.35 -11.73
CA LEU A 194 14.94 -12.00 -11.34
C LEU A 194 14.71 -13.33 -12.05
N LEU A 195 15.08 -13.45 -13.33
CA LEU A 195 14.96 -14.70 -14.07
C LEU A 195 15.76 -15.84 -13.44
N LYS A 196 16.91 -15.55 -12.83
CA LYS A 196 17.70 -16.56 -12.12
C LYS A 196 17.02 -17.14 -10.91
N VAL A 197 16.17 -16.35 -10.24
CA VAL A 197 15.44 -16.80 -9.03
C VAL A 197 14.02 -17.23 -9.35
N ARG A 198 13.51 -16.90 -10.53
CA ARG A 198 12.14 -17.20 -10.95
C ARG A 198 11.73 -18.68 -10.72
N PRO A 199 12.57 -19.70 -11.02
CA PRO A 199 12.18 -21.09 -10.82
C PRO A 199 11.82 -21.45 -9.37
N TYR A 200 12.26 -20.65 -8.41
CA TYR A 200 12.08 -20.89 -6.97
C TYR A 200 10.93 -20.09 -6.36
N VAL A 201 10.28 -19.24 -7.15
CA VAL A 201 9.12 -18.46 -6.71
C VAL A 201 7.88 -19.35 -6.76
N THR A 202 7.18 -19.43 -5.63
CA THR A 202 5.96 -20.27 -5.52
C THR A 202 4.82 -19.65 -6.30
N TYR A 203 4.60 -18.32 -6.11
CA TYR A 203 3.61 -17.57 -6.87
C TYR A 203 3.91 -16.07 -6.83
N PHE A 204 3.27 -15.33 -7.74
CA PHE A 204 3.23 -13.88 -7.77
C PHE A 204 1.84 -13.42 -7.38
N HIS A 205 1.73 -12.69 -6.28
CA HIS A 205 0.47 -12.12 -5.82
C HIS A 205 0.72 -11.00 -4.82
N SER A 206 -0.08 -9.94 -4.86
CA SER A 206 0.14 -8.75 -4.03
C SER A 206 -0.71 -8.71 -2.75
N SER A 207 -1.48 -9.74 -2.44
CA SER A 207 -2.27 -9.81 -1.20
C SER A 207 -2.38 -11.21 -0.58
N LYS A 208 -2.36 -12.27 -1.37
CA LYS A 208 -2.51 -13.66 -0.90
C LYS A 208 -1.48 -14.05 0.17
N TYR A 209 -0.29 -13.48 0.14
CA TYR A 209 0.78 -13.79 1.08
C TYR A 209 0.42 -13.50 2.55
N ILE A 210 -0.54 -12.63 2.82
CA ILE A 210 -0.99 -12.33 4.20
C ILE A 210 -1.48 -13.61 4.88
N SER A 211 -2.44 -14.28 4.25
CA SER A 211 -3.00 -15.53 4.77
C SER A 211 -1.99 -16.67 4.73
N ASP A 212 -1.20 -16.76 3.67
CA ASP A 212 -0.23 -17.86 3.51
C ASP A 212 0.94 -17.77 4.48
N LEU A 213 1.41 -16.56 4.83
CA LEU A 213 2.35 -16.37 5.93
C LEU A 213 1.73 -16.76 7.26
N ALA A 214 0.52 -16.25 7.55
CA ALA A 214 -0.17 -16.49 8.81
C ALA A 214 -0.44 -17.98 9.06
N ASN A 215 -0.75 -18.73 8.01
CA ASN A 215 -1.06 -20.16 8.08
C ASN A 215 0.17 -21.07 7.96
N GLY A 216 1.35 -20.52 7.69
CA GLY A 216 2.57 -21.30 7.50
C GLY A 216 2.67 -21.97 6.13
N ASN A 217 1.86 -21.57 5.14
CA ASN A 217 1.87 -22.13 3.79
C ASN A 217 3.05 -21.66 2.95
N ILE A 218 3.58 -20.47 3.25
CA ILE A 218 4.84 -19.93 2.72
C ILE A 218 5.70 -19.45 3.88
N CYS A 219 7.00 -19.36 3.66
CA CYS A 219 7.94 -18.94 4.70
C CYS A 219 8.49 -17.54 4.51
N VAL A 220 8.50 -17.01 3.28
CA VAL A 220 9.00 -15.66 2.98
C VAL A 220 8.15 -15.01 1.89
N ALA A 221 7.94 -13.71 2.03
CA ALA A 221 7.25 -12.90 1.03
C ALA A 221 7.88 -11.52 0.92
N ALA A 222 8.02 -11.02 -0.31
CA ALA A 222 8.14 -9.59 -0.53
C ALA A 222 6.73 -8.98 -0.32
N GLY A 223 6.62 -7.95 0.49
CA GLY A 223 5.31 -7.44 0.84
C GLY A 223 5.30 -6.04 1.43
N PHE A 224 4.10 -5.57 1.67
CA PHE A 224 3.84 -4.29 2.31
C PHE A 224 3.90 -4.43 3.84
N SER A 225 4.43 -3.43 4.52
CA SER A 225 4.68 -3.45 5.97
C SER A 225 3.44 -3.82 6.81
N GLY A 226 2.31 -3.20 6.55
CA GLY A 226 1.09 -3.45 7.31
C GLY A 226 0.43 -4.80 6.98
N ASP A 227 0.59 -5.30 5.77
CA ASP A 227 0.13 -6.64 5.41
C ASP A 227 0.86 -7.71 6.23
N VAL A 228 2.17 -7.53 6.40
CA VAL A 228 2.98 -8.44 7.23
C VAL A 228 2.61 -8.29 8.70
N PHE A 229 2.35 -7.07 9.17
CA PHE A 229 1.81 -6.84 10.50
C PHE A 229 0.50 -7.62 10.73
N GLN A 230 -0.42 -7.57 9.77
CA GLN A 230 -1.69 -8.31 9.85
C GLN A 230 -1.46 -9.83 9.83
N ALA A 231 -0.52 -10.31 9.02
CA ALA A 231 -0.14 -11.73 9.00
C ALA A 231 0.38 -12.17 10.38
N LYS A 232 1.23 -11.35 11.01
CA LYS A 232 1.73 -11.61 12.36
C LYS A 232 0.59 -11.67 13.39
N ALA A 233 -0.33 -10.72 13.34
CA ALA A 233 -1.48 -10.68 14.25
C ALA A 233 -2.39 -11.90 14.07
N ARG A 234 -2.70 -12.27 12.82
CA ARG A 234 -3.51 -13.45 12.50
C ARG A 234 -2.84 -14.76 12.94
N ALA A 235 -1.52 -14.85 12.76
CA ALA A 235 -0.74 -16.02 13.21
C ALA A 235 -0.78 -16.17 14.73
N ALA A 236 -0.63 -15.08 15.47
CA ALA A 236 -0.71 -15.07 16.94
C ALA A 236 -2.10 -15.47 17.41
N GLU A 237 -3.15 -14.93 16.80
CA GLU A 237 -4.55 -15.23 17.12
C GLU A 237 -4.90 -16.70 16.85
N ALA A 238 -4.37 -17.30 15.79
CA ALA A 238 -4.59 -18.70 15.45
C ALA A 238 -3.93 -19.67 16.44
N GLY A 239 -2.91 -19.24 17.20
CA GLY A 239 -2.29 -20.02 18.26
C GLY A 239 -1.58 -21.30 17.82
N LYS A 240 -1.15 -21.40 16.56
CA LYS A 240 -0.51 -22.60 15.99
C LYS A 240 1.03 -22.55 16.01
N GLY A 241 1.61 -21.60 16.73
CA GLY A 241 3.06 -21.47 16.85
C GLY A 241 3.76 -20.85 15.64
N VAL A 242 3.03 -20.26 14.71
CA VAL A 242 3.62 -19.53 13.57
C VAL A 242 4.07 -18.15 14.04
N ASN A 243 5.36 -17.86 13.89
CA ASN A 243 5.98 -16.61 14.32
C ASN A 243 6.44 -15.81 13.10
N ILE A 244 5.76 -14.68 12.82
CA ILE A 244 6.02 -13.83 11.66
C ILE A 244 6.77 -12.57 12.08
N ALA A 245 7.75 -12.19 11.28
CA ALA A 245 8.49 -10.93 11.42
C ALA A 245 8.54 -10.17 10.10
N TYR A 246 8.83 -8.88 10.18
CA TYR A 246 9.03 -7.99 9.04
C TYR A 246 10.41 -7.36 9.09
N ALA A 247 11.05 -7.26 7.94
CA ALA A 247 12.34 -6.58 7.80
C ALA A 247 12.28 -5.55 6.66
N ILE A 248 12.75 -4.34 6.94
CA ILE A 248 13.14 -3.38 5.92
C ILE A 248 14.61 -3.66 5.61
N PRO A 249 14.94 -4.18 4.40
CA PRO A 249 16.31 -4.60 4.12
C PRO A 249 17.33 -3.46 4.26
N LYS A 250 18.56 -3.80 4.62
CA LYS A 250 19.65 -2.83 4.82
C LYS A 250 19.96 -2.03 3.55
N GLU A 251 19.73 -2.60 2.37
CA GLU A 251 19.88 -1.89 1.10
C GLU A 251 18.79 -0.84 0.89
N GLY A 252 17.70 -0.93 1.64
CA GLY A 252 16.55 -0.04 1.56
C GLY A 252 15.34 -0.66 0.89
N GLY A 253 14.17 -0.28 1.36
CA GLY A 253 12.88 -0.59 0.74
C GLY A 253 12.20 0.67 0.24
N ASN A 254 11.16 0.52 -0.57
CA ASN A 254 10.33 1.62 -1.01
C ASN A 254 9.54 2.20 0.17
N LEU A 255 9.59 3.50 0.33
CA LEU A 255 8.72 4.28 1.21
C LEU A 255 7.64 4.93 0.34
N TRP A 256 6.37 4.67 0.64
CA TRP A 256 5.25 5.15 -0.17
C TRP A 256 4.17 5.80 0.68
N PHE A 257 3.39 6.66 0.02
CA PHE A 257 2.30 7.42 0.62
C PHE A 257 1.05 7.23 -0.25
N ASP A 258 -0.02 6.72 0.34
CA ASP A 258 -1.29 6.57 -0.35
C ASP A 258 -2.20 7.74 -0.05
N VAL A 259 -2.99 8.12 -1.04
CA VAL A 259 -3.85 9.29 -0.99
C VAL A 259 -5.28 8.95 -1.39
N LEU A 260 -6.21 9.78 -0.91
CA LEU A 260 -7.61 9.70 -1.27
C LEU A 260 -7.88 10.74 -2.37
N ALA A 261 -8.45 10.30 -3.48
CA ALA A 261 -8.77 11.17 -4.60
C ALA A 261 -10.17 10.85 -5.14
N ILE A 262 -10.78 11.82 -5.82
CA ILE A 262 -12.13 11.70 -6.35
C ILE A 262 -12.06 11.62 -7.87
N PRO A 263 -12.49 10.49 -8.49
CA PRO A 263 -12.53 10.39 -9.95
C PRO A 263 -13.31 11.52 -10.59
N LYS A 264 -12.87 11.94 -11.77
CA LYS A 264 -13.49 13.04 -12.52
C LYS A 264 -14.99 12.82 -12.75
N ASP A 265 -15.39 11.58 -12.99
CA ASP A 265 -16.75 11.22 -13.33
C ASP A 265 -17.63 10.93 -12.10
N SER A 266 -17.13 11.12 -10.89
CA SER A 266 -17.94 10.93 -9.69
C SER A 266 -19.14 11.88 -9.69
N THR A 267 -20.31 11.33 -9.42
CA THR A 267 -21.56 12.08 -9.27
C THR A 267 -21.99 12.21 -7.81
N ASN A 268 -21.30 11.54 -6.88
CA ASN A 268 -21.59 11.58 -5.45
C ASN A 268 -20.49 12.36 -4.71
N VAL A 269 -20.23 13.59 -5.17
CA VAL A 269 -19.09 14.41 -4.70
C VAL A 269 -19.20 14.78 -3.23
N LYS A 270 -20.40 15.11 -2.75
CA LYS A 270 -20.63 15.43 -1.34
C LYS A 270 -20.37 14.23 -0.44
N GLU A 271 -20.86 13.07 -0.85
CA GLU A 271 -20.70 11.80 -0.14
C GLU A 271 -19.23 11.38 -0.14
N ALA A 272 -18.50 11.60 -1.24
CA ALA A 272 -17.06 11.36 -1.33
C ALA A 272 -16.29 12.23 -0.33
N HIS A 273 -16.61 13.52 -0.25
CA HIS A 273 -15.99 14.42 0.71
C HIS A 273 -16.35 14.05 2.15
N ALA A 274 -17.59 13.63 2.41
CA ALA A 274 -18.00 13.16 3.74
C ALA A 274 -17.19 11.95 4.19
N PHE A 275 -16.93 10.99 3.29
CA PHE A 275 -16.09 9.83 3.61
C PHE A 275 -14.63 10.21 3.86
N ILE A 276 -14.06 11.07 3.02
CA ILE A 276 -12.69 11.58 3.21
C ILE A 276 -12.59 12.32 4.55
N ASN A 277 -13.51 13.23 4.83
CA ASN A 277 -13.53 13.98 6.08
C ASN A 277 -13.68 13.09 7.32
N TYR A 278 -14.47 12.02 7.21
CA TYR A 278 -14.63 11.02 8.26
C TYR A 278 -13.27 10.36 8.60
N LEU A 279 -12.50 9.96 7.60
CA LEU A 279 -11.18 9.36 7.79
C LEU A 279 -10.15 10.33 8.38
N LEU A 280 -10.38 11.63 8.29
CA LEU A 280 -9.50 12.66 8.87
C LEU A 280 -9.74 12.90 10.36
N GLN A 281 -10.74 12.27 10.95
CA GLN A 281 -10.94 12.30 12.41
C GLN A 281 -9.83 11.48 13.09
N PRO A 282 -9.16 12.05 14.13
CA PRO A 282 -8.08 11.33 14.82
C PRO A 282 -8.50 9.95 15.34
N GLU A 283 -9.69 9.85 15.93
CA GLU A 283 -10.23 8.60 16.49
C GLU A 283 -10.42 7.54 15.41
N VAL A 284 -10.89 7.96 14.24
CA VAL A 284 -11.17 7.05 13.12
C VAL A 284 -9.89 6.50 12.54
N ILE A 285 -8.94 7.39 12.20
CA ILE A 285 -7.69 6.94 11.57
C ILE A 285 -6.79 6.17 12.55
N ALA A 286 -6.87 6.48 13.86
CA ALA A 286 -6.19 5.70 14.88
C ALA A 286 -6.65 4.24 14.89
N GLN A 287 -7.96 4.01 14.83
CA GLN A 287 -8.53 2.66 14.76
C GLN A 287 -8.12 1.93 13.48
N VAL A 288 -8.07 2.66 12.36
CA VAL A 288 -7.59 2.09 11.10
C VAL A 288 -6.15 1.62 11.24
N SER A 289 -5.25 2.49 11.73
CA SER A 289 -3.84 2.12 11.96
C SER A 289 -3.68 0.94 12.90
N ASP A 290 -4.44 0.89 13.98
CA ASP A 290 -4.39 -0.21 14.95
C ASP A 290 -4.78 -1.56 14.32
N TYR A 291 -5.72 -1.53 13.36
CA TYR A 291 -6.21 -2.75 12.72
C TYR A 291 -5.34 -3.22 11.56
N VAL A 292 -4.89 -2.28 10.69
CA VAL A 292 -4.17 -2.63 9.46
C VAL A 292 -2.64 -2.55 9.58
N GLY A 293 -2.11 -1.90 10.62
CA GLY A 293 -0.67 -1.83 10.86
C GLY A 293 0.09 -0.86 9.96
N TYR A 294 -0.59 0.13 9.38
CA TYR A 294 0.04 1.20 8.61
C TYR A 294 0.01 2.52 9.36
N ALA A 295 1.02 3.35 9.14
CA ALA A 295 1.12 4.67 9.73
C ALA A 295 0.10 5.64 9.10
N ASN A 296 -0.37 6.59 9.89
CA ASN A 296 -1.34 7.59 9.44
C ASN A 296 -0.76 9.01 9.45
N PRO A 297 -1.38 9.94 8.69
CA PRO A 297 -0.87 11.31 8.54
C PRO A 297 -1.43 12.29 9.58
N ASN A 298 -1.99 11.82 10.69
CA ASN A 298 -2.71 12.66 11.65
C ASN A 298 -1.98 12.68 13.00
N PRO A 299 -1.23 13.75 13.33
CA PRO A 299 -0.51 13.82 14.60
C PRO A 299 -1.42 13.68 15.84
N GLY A 300 -2.66 14.12 15.74
CA GLY A 300 -3.64 13.98 16.83
C GLY A 300 -4.08 12.54 17.10
N ALA A 301 -3.80 11.63 16.19
CA ALA A 301 -4.08 10.20 16.38
C ALA A 301 -3.03 9.47 17.23
N ASP A 302 -1.84 10.04 17.39
CA ASP A 302 -0.71 9.36 18.05
C ASP A 302 -1.06 8.85 19.45
N THR A 303 -1.70 9.67 20.26
CA THR A 303 -2.08 9.30 21.64
C THR A 303 -3.31 8.40 21.70
N LEU A 304 -4.04 8.25 20.60
CA LEU A 304 -5.26 7.45 20.49
C LEU A 304 -5.00 6.05 19.97
N MET A 305 -3.83 5.83 19.36
CA MET A 305 -3.42 4.50 18.90
C MET A 305 -2.91 3.64 20.06
N GLU A 306 -3.03 2.34 19.90
CA GLU A 306 -2.41 1.38 20.82
C GLU A 306 -0.89 1.61 20.86
N GLN A 307 -0.31 1.55 22.07
CA GLN A 307 1.12 1.76 22.25
C GLN A 307 1.95 0.75 21.45
N SER A 308 1.50 -0.50 21.36
CA SER A 308 2.17 -1.56 20.58
C SER A 308 2.27 -1.25 19.09
N ILE A 309 1.33 -0.49 18.54
CA ILE A 309 1.36 -0.03 17.14
C ILE A 309 2.26 1.19 16.99
N ARG A 310 2.05 2.18 17.83
CA ARG A 310 2.79 3.45 17.79
C ARG A 310 4.30 3.26 17.98
N THR A 311 4.70 2.26 18.77
CA THR A 311 6.11 1.97 19.06
C THR A 311 6.69 0.84 18.21
N ASP A 312 5.89 0.23 17.33
CA ASP A 312 6.38 -0.81 16.41
C ASP A 312 7.20 -0.17 15.28
N GLU A 313 8.48 -0.51 15.22
CA GLU A 313 9.40 0.01 14.19
C GLU A 313 9.07 -0.45 12.76
N ALA A 314 8.25 -1.48 12.60
CA ALA A 314 7.74 -1.90 11.30
C ALA A 314 6.63 -0.94 10.80
N VAL A 315 5.88 -0.32 11.72
CA VAL A 315 4.80 0.64 11.43
C VAL A 315 5.34 2.07 11.37
N TYR A 316 6.11 2.46 12.38
CA TYR A 316 6.77 3.77 12.49
C TYR A 316 8.29 3.58 12.57
N PRO A 317 8.95 3.41 11.40
CA PRO A 317 10.39 3.18 11.38
C PRO A 317 11.17 4.35 11.99
N PRO A 318 12.27 4.07 12.72
CA PRO A 318 13.14 5.14 13.22
C PRO A 318 13.82 5.88 12.06
N GLN A 319 14.26 7.11 12.30
CA GLN A 319 14.84 7.98 11.28
C GLN A 319 16.02 7.33 10.54
N ALA A 320 16.85 6.58 11.25
CA ALA A 320 17.99 5.86 10.64
C ALA A 320 17.55 4.85 9.57
N VAL A 321 16.39 4.18 9.79
CA VAL A 321 15.79 3.26 8.82
C VAL A 321 15.17 4.03 7.66
N LEU A 322 14.43 5.10 7.95
CA LEU A 322 13.83 5.96 6.91
C LEU A 322 14.90 6.57 5.99
N ASN A 323 16.07 6.92 6.51
CA ASN A 323 17.17 7.50 5.73
C ASN A 323 17.72 6.56 4.65
N ARG A 324 17.56 5.24 4.80
CA ARG A 324 18.00 4.27 3.80
C ARG A 324 16.89 3.78 2.87
N THR A 325 15.64 4.22 3.08
CA THR A 325 14.54 3.95 2.15
C THR A 325 14.67 4.82 0.89
N PHE A 326 14.02 4.40 -0.17
CA PHE A 326 13.85 5.20 -1.37
C PHE A 326 12.37 5.44 -1.66
N VAL A 327 12.07 6.46 -2.44
CA VAL A 327 10.70 6.79 -2.87
C VAL A 327 10.63 6.60 -4.38
N ASN A 328 9.59 5.95 -4.87
CA ASN A 328 9.35 5.85 -6.30
C ASN A 328 8.86 7.20 -6.83
N PHE A 329 9.36 7.60 -8.01
CA PHE A 329 8.95 8.78 -8.74
C PHE A 329 8.10 8.41 -9.96
N GLU A 330 7.38 9.39 -10.48
CA GLU A 330 6.71 9.27 -11.77
C GLU A 330 7.77 9.03 -12.86
N LEU A 331 7.61 7.94 -13.62
CA LEU A 331 8.49 7.59 -14.72
C LEU A 331 7.83 7.91 -16.07
N PRO A 332 8.63 8.25 -17.12
CA PRO A 332 8.08 8.47 -18.46
C PRO A 332 7.29 7.26 -18.96
N PRO A 333 6.25 7.45 -19.78
CA PRO A 333 5.44 6.34 -20.32
C PRO A 333 6.26 5.25 -21.02
N LYS A 334 7.32 5.64 -21.71
CA LYS A 334 8.23 4.70 -22.39
C LYS A 334 8.91 3.74 -21.40
N VAL A 335 9.35 4.27 -20.25
CA VAL A 335 9.98 3.47 -19.19
C VAL A 335 8.94 2.57 -18.55
N GLN A 336 7.75 3.07 -18.30
CA GLN A 336 6.66 2.30 -17.74
C GLN A 336 6.29 1.09 -18.62
N ARG A 337 6.23 1.28 -19.94
CA ARG A 337 6.01 0.18 -20.89
C ARG A 337 7.15 -0.84 -20.88
N LEU A 338 8.39 -0.37 -20.75
CA LEU A 338 9.55 -1.24 -20.62
C LEU A 338 9.47 -2.11 -19.36
N MET A 339 9.13 -1.50 -18.24
CA MET A 339 8.94 -2.22 -16.96
C MET A 339 7.86 -3.30 -17.08
N THR A 340 6.74 -2.99 -17.70
CA THR A 340 5.65 -3.95 -17.92
C THR A 340 6.11 -5.14 -18.76
N ARG A 341 6.86 -4.89 -19.83
CA ARG A 341 7.42 -5.97 -20.67
C ARG A 341 8.42 -6.83 -19.92
N SER A 342 9.36 -6.21 -19.19
CA SER A 342 10.34 -6.93 -18.37
C SER A 342 9.65 -7.79 -17.31
N TRP A 343 8.63 -7.25 -16.67
CA TRP A 343 7.88 -7.98 -15.67
C TRP A 343 7.14 -9.19 -16.23
N THR A 344 6.53 -9.06 -17.38
CA THR A 344 5.88 -10.19 -18.08
C THR A 344 6.88 -11.31 -18.37
N LYS A 345 8.08 -10.98 -18.83
CA LYS A 345 9.16 -11.97 -19.06
C LYS A 345 9.56 -12.68 -17.75
N VAL A 346 9.73 -11.91 -16.67
CA VAL A 346 10.04 -12.48 -15.35
C VAL A 346 8.96 -13.47 -14.91
N LYS A 347 7.70 -13.08 -14.97
CA LYS A 347 6.59 -13.96 -14.54
C LYS A 347 6.48 -15.22 -15.37
N THR A 348 6.64 -15.12 -16.67
CA THR A 348 6.56 -16.27 -17.57
C THR A 348 7.83 -17.12 -17.55
N GLY A 349 8.95 -16.57 -17.07
CA GLY A 349 10.24 -17.27 -17.05
C GLY A 349 10.92 -17.39 -18.41
N LYS A 350 10.49 -16.57 -19.40
CA LYS A 350 10.98 -16.65 -20.77
C LYS A 350 11.55 -15.33 -21.26
#